data_de68dde4e94cbd46ed092c00dae1f8fd
#
_entry.id   de68dde4e94cbd46ed092c00dae1f8fd
#
_cell.length_a   1.000
_cell.length_b   1.000
_cell.length_c   1.000
_cell.angle_alpha   90.00
_cell.angle_beta   90.00
_cell.angle_gamma   90.00
#
_symmetry.space_group_name_H-M   'P 1'
#
loop_
_entity.id
_entity.type
_entity.pdbx_description
1 polymer ?
#
loop_
_entity_poly.entity_id
_entity_poly.type
_entity_poly.pdbx_seq_one_letter_code
_entity_poly.pdbx_strand_id
1 'polypeptide(L)'
;MQIDLTTKEFRRLLDLVYIGNWILNSTRGEDRFLDYDNVESKLFGLCKHNGMHALVEEWNGIDVPSQAFAEGGIHEAIACYEDNVFYEILAEELSRRDMEYPDITEDNYDEIVSRMDQYMNEFQTSGLDHLVLDD
;
A
#
# COMPACT_ATOMS: atom_id res chain seq x y z
N MET A 1 -3.26 -7.31 -27.90
CA MET A 1 -4.08 -6.45 -27.03
C MET A 1 -3.58 -5.02 -27.13
N GLN A 2 -4.47 -4.09 -27.27
CA GLN A 2 -4.14 -2.65 -27.36
C GLN A 2 -5.07 -1.88 -26.46
N ILE A 3 -4.51 -0.91 -25.71
CA ILE A 3 -5.26 0.03 -24.89
C ILE A 3 -4.78 1.42 -25.27
N ASP A 4 -5.70 2.30 -25.62
CA ASP A 4 -5.38 3.68 -25.95
C ASP A 4 -5.53 4.54 -24.70
N LEU A 5 -4.43 5.15 -24.28
CA LEU A 5 -4.36 5.99 -23.10
C LEU A 5 -3.86 7.38 -23.46
N THR A 6 -4.41 8.40 -22.84
CA THR A 6 -3.83 9.74 -22.87
C THR A 6 -2.50 9.73 -22.08
N THR A 7 -1.69 10.75 -22.29
CA THR A 7 -0.44 10.92 -21.54
C THR A 7 -0.69 10.95 -20.03
N LYS A 8 -1.76 11.65 -19.62
CA LYS A 8 -2.14 11.72 -18.20
C LYS A 8 -2.57 10.35 -17.65
N GLU A 9 -3.37 9.62 -18.41
CA GLU A 9 -3.82 8.29 -18.01
C GLU A 9 -2.65 7.31 -17.92
N PHE A 10 -1.71 7.36 -18.88
CA PHE A 10 -0.50 6.55 -18.82
C PHE A 10 0.33 6.89 -17.57
N ARG A 11 0.48 8.18 -17.25
CA ARG A 11 1.18 8.60 -16.04
C ARG A 11 0.51 8.02 -14.77
N ARG A 12 -0.82 8.01 -14.72
CA ARG A 12 -1.57 7.40 -13.60
C ARG A 12 -1.42 5.88 -13.57
N LEU A 13 -1.35 5.24 -14.73
CA LEU A 13 -1.11 3.81 -14.79
C LEU A 13 0.24 3.42 -14.16
N LEU A 14 1.27 4.23 -14.35
CA LEU A 14 2.57 4.00 -13.70
C LEU A 14 2.45 4.03 -12.17
N ASP A 15 1.67 4.95 -11.62
CA ASP A 15 1.41 5.01 -10.17
C ASP A 15 0.72 3.73 -9.68
N LEU A 16 -0.32 3.27 -10.41
CA LEU A 16 -1.07 2.08 -10.04
C LEU A 16 -0.21 0.81 -10.08
N VAL A 17 0.62 0.68 -11.12
CA VAL A 17 1.51 -0.47 -11.27
C VAL A 17 2.59 -0.47 -10.18
N TYR A 18 3.17 0.68 -9.90
CA TYR A 18 4.17 0.81 -8.84
C TYR A 18 3.60 0.43 -7.47
N ILE A 19 2.44 0.97 -7.11
CA ILE A 19 1.77 0.66 -5.84
C ILE A 19 1.40 -0.82 -5.77
N GLY A 20 0.85 -1.39 -6.85
CA GLY A 20 0.50 -2.80 -6.90
C GLY A 20 1.70 -3.70 -6.67
N ASN A 21 2.80 -3.43 -7.36
CA ASN A 21 4.04 -4.19 -7.18
C ASN A 21 4.65 -3.96 -5.79
N TRP A 22 4.57 -2.73 -5.25
CA TRP A 22 5.01 -2.43 -3.90
C TRP A 22 4.31 -3.31 -2.86
N ILE A 23 2.99 -3.39 -2.93
CA ILE A 23 2.20 -4.22 -2.00
C ILE A 23 2.56 -5.70 -2.14
N LEU A 24 2.73 -6.18 -3.37
CA LEU A 24 2.98 -7.59 -3.62
C LEU A 24 4.41 -8.03 -3.30
N ASN A 25 5.39 -7.14 -3.46
CA ASN A 25 6.79 -7.53 -3.43
C ASN A 25 7.67 -6.83 -2.39
N SER A 26 7.28 -5.65 -1.84
CA SER A 26 8.18 -4.85 -1.00
C SER A 26 8.64 -5.56 0.27
N THR A 27 7.85 -6.50 0.79
CA THR A 27 8.17 -7.26 2.00
C THR A 27 8.79 -8.62 1.69
N ARG A 28 9.04 -8.92 0.40
CA ARG A 28 9.60 -10.20 -0.04
C ARG A 28 11.09 -10.07 -0.36
N GLY A 29 11.82 -11.15 -0.19
CA GLY A 29 13.23 -11.25 -0.58
C GLY A 29 13.39 -12.15 -1.80
N GLU A 30 13.93 -13.37 -1.61
CA GLU A 30 14.12 -14.33 -2.70
C GLU A 30 12.83 -14.89 -3.25
N ASP A 31 11.74 -14.79 -2.50
CA ASP A 31 10.39 -15.26 -2.88
C ASP A 31 9.57 -14.21 -3.64
N ARG A 32 10.23 -13.23 -4.26
CA ARG A 32 9.56 -12.20 -5.06
C ARG A 32 8.74 -12.80 -6.19
N PHE A 33 7.63 -12.15 -6.49
CA PHE A 33 6.82 -12.44 -7.68
C PHE A 33 7.44 -11.75 -8.89
N LEU A 34 8.28 -12.46 -9.63
CA LEU A 34 9.02 -11.89 -10.76
C LEU A 34 8.13 -11.47 -11.93
N ASP A 35 6.98 -12.08 -12.09
CA ASP A 35 6.00 -11.72 -13.13
C ASP A 35 5.45 -10.30 -12.91
N TYR A 36 5.22 -9.87 -11.69
CA TYR A 36 4.83 -8.50 -11.39
C TYR A 36 5.98 -7.51 -11.61
N ASP A 37 7.19 -7.88 -11.25
CA ASP A 37 8.39 -7.07 -11.58
C ASP A 37 8.53 -6.89 -13.09
N ASN A 38 8.27 -7.93 -13.86
CA ASN A 38 8.37 -7.89 -15.32
C ASN A 38 7.31 -6.97 -15.94
N VAL A 39 6.08 -6.97 -15.44
CA VAL A 39 5.04 -6.05 -15.90
C VAL A 39 5.42 -4.61 -15.60
N GLU A 40 5.89 -4.34 -14.38
CA GLU A 40 6.37 -3.00 -14.01
C GLU A 40 7.50 -2.53 -14.94
N SER A 41 8.50 -3.37 -15.16
CA SER A 41 9.63 -3.08 -16.06
C SER A 41 9.15 -2.75 -17.47
N LYS A 42 8.23 -3.54 -18.01
CA LYS A 42 7.68 -3.32 -19.34
C LYS A 42 6.98 -1.97 -19.47
N LEU A 43 6.17 -1.60 -18.48
CA LEU A 43 5.43 -0.35 -18.53
C LEU A 43 6.34 0.86 -18.31
N PHE A 44 7.27 0.79 -17.35
CA PHE A 44 8.24 1.88 -17.16
C PHE A 44 9.16 2.05 -18.36
N GLY A 45 9.48 0.97 -19.07
CA GLY A 45 10.25 1.05 -20.32
C GLY A 45 9.57 1.90 -21.40
N LEU A 46 8.24 1.94 -21.41
CA LEU A 46 7.47 2.77 -22.35
C LEU A 46 7.65 4.28 -22.09
N CYS A 47 8.12 4.67 -20.92
CA CYS A 47 8.43 6.08 -20.61
C CYS A 47 9.45 6.67 -21.59
N LYS A 48 10.38 5.84 -22.09
CA LYS A 48 11.41 6.24 -23.04
C LYS A 48 10.82 6.73 -24.36
N HIS A 49 9.65 6.26 -24.73
CA HIS A 49 8.98 6.57 -26.00
C HIS A 49 7.81 7.55 -25.85
N ASN A 50 7.53 8.01 -24.62
CA ASN A 50 6.38 8.86 -24.32
C ASN A 50 6.77 10.16 -23.63
N GLY A 51 8.01 10.60 -23.81
CA GLY A 51 8.48 11.89 -23.28
C GLY A 51 8.65 11.90 -21.76
N MET A 52 8.79 10.74 -21.14
CA MET A 52 8.91 10.58 -19.69
C MET A 52 10.21 9.93 -19.25
N HIS A 53 11.31 10.29 -19.92
CA HIS A 53 12.63 9.69 -19.65
C HIS A 53 13.06 9.81 -18.19
N ALA A 54 12.65 10.88 -17.50
CA ALA A 54 13.01 11.10 -16.10
C ALA A 54 12.39 10.08 -15.14
N LEU A 55 11.35 9.36 -15.55
CA LEU A 55 10.62 8.43 -14.70
C LEU A 55 11.14 6.99 -14.76
N VAL A 56 12.08 6.72 -15.63
CA VAL A 56 12.64 5.38 -15.82
C VAL A 56 14.16 5.46 -15.79
N GLU A 57 14.79 4.45 -15.23
CA GLU A 57 16.23 4.24 -15.30
C GLU A 57 16.52 2.77 -15.58
N GLU A 58 17.75 2.48 -15.98
CA GLU A 58 18.17 1.13 -16.31
C GLU A 58 19.06 0.59 -15.19
N TRP A 59 18.73 -0.59 -14.70
CA TRP A 59 19.49 -1.27 -13.67
C TRP A 59 19.72 -2.72 -14.11
N ASN A 60 21.00 -3.10 -14.26
CA ASN A 60 21.37 -4.43 -14.74
C ASN A 60 20.66 -4.83 -16.06
N GLY A 61 20.50 -3.88 -16.97
CA GLY A 61 19.83 -4.12 -18.26
C GLY A 61 18.32 -4.18 -18.20
N ILE A 62 17.72 -3.86 -17.06
CA ILE A 62 16.27 -3.90 -16.84
C ILE A 62 15.76 -2.47 -16.58
N ASP A 63 14.64 -2.12 -17.22
CA ASP A 63 13.99 -0.84 -16.96
C ASP A 63 13.29 -0.88 -15.59
N VAL A 64 13.57 0.12 -14.76
CA VAL A 64 13.01 0.22 -13.42
C VAL A 64 12.51 1.65 -13.17
N PRO A 65 11.57 1.84 -12.24
CA PRO A 65 11.19 3.19 -11.83
C PRO A 65 12.42 3.97 -11.35
N SER A 66 12.55 5.21 -11.81
CA SER A 66 13.69 6.04 -11.44
C SER A 66 13.57 6.56 -10.01
N GLN A 67 14.67 7.06 -9.47
CA GLN A 67 14.68 7.78 -8.21
C GLN A 67 13.74 9.00 -8.26
N ALA A 68 13.73 9.72 -9.38
CA ALA A 68 12.83 10.87 -9.56
C ALA A 68 11.35 10.47 -9.49
N PHE A 69 10.99 9.29 -10.03
CA PHE A 69 9.64 8.76 -9.87
C PHE A 69 9.34 8.44 -8.41
N ALA A 70 10.22 7.69 -7.76
CA ALA A 70 10.02 7.25 -6.37
C ALA A 70 9.94 8.44 -5.40
N GLU A 71 10.69 9.50 -5.64
CA GLU A 71 10.69 10.72 -4.81
C GLU A 71 9.59 11.72 -5.19
N GLY A 72 8.81 11.45 -6.23
CA GLY A 72 7.82 12.38 -6.78
C GLY A 72 6.46 12.39 -6.08
N GLY A 73 6.35 11.83 -4.87
CA GLY A 73 5.12 11.86 -4.08
C GLY A 73 4.42 10.50 -3.91
N ILE A 74 4.84 9.47 -4.65
CA ILE A 74 4.19 8.16 -4.56
C ILE A 74 4.36 7.53 -3.17
N HIS A 75 5.52 7.67 -2.54
CA HIS A 75 5.77 7.14 -1.20
C HIS A 75 5.04 7.94 -0.11
N GLU A 76 4.76 9.21 -0.34
CA GLU A 76 3.88 9.99 0.55
C GLU A 76 2.45 9.45 0.52
N ALA A 77 1.96 9.07 -0.66
CA ALA A 77 0.64 8.44 -0.81
C ALA A 77 0.59 7.07 -0.13
N ILE A 78 1.65 6.26 -0.29
CA ILE A 78 1.77 4.96 0.39
C ILE A 78 1.78 5.16 1.91
N ALA A 79 2.59 6.09 2.42
CA ALA A 79 2.68 6.37 3.85
C ALA A 79 1.34 6.86 4.43
N CYS A 80 0.62 7.70 3.70
CA CYS A 80 -0.72 8.14 4.10
C CYS A 80 -1.69 6.96 4.22
N TYR A 81 -1.67 6.05 3.26
CA TYR A 81 -2.47 4.83 3.32
C TYR A 81 -2.08 3.97 4.53
N GLU A 82 -0.78 3.75 4.73
CA GLU A 82 -0.29 2.94 5.85
C GLU A 82 -0.71 3.53 7.21
N ASP A 83 -0.60 4.85 7.37
CA ASP A 83 -1.03 5.53 8.59
C ASP A 83 -2.52 5.35 8.86
N ASN A 84 -3.34 5.48 7.83
CA ASN A 84 -4.79 5.33 7.95
C ASN A 84 -5.19 3.90 8.30
N VAL A 85 -4.65 2.91 7.59
CA VAL A 85 -5.03 1.51 7.83
C VAL A 85 -4.41 0.92 9.08
N PHE A 86 -3.26 1.43 9.54
CA PHE A 86 -2.60 0.94 10.75
C PHE A 86 -3.54 0.99 11.95
N TYR A 87 -4.14 2.16 12.20
CA TYR A 87 -5.03 2.32 13.35
C TYR A 87 -6.33 1.53 13.19
N GLU A 88 -6.87 1.43 11.98
CA GLU A 88 -8.06 0.61 11.72
C GLU A 88 -7.79 -0.87 12.00
N ILE A 89 -6.67 -1.40 11.52
CA ILE A 89 -6.28 -2.79 11.74
C ILE A 89 -6.01 -3.03 13.22
N LEU A 90 -5.30 -2.11 13.89
CA LEU A 90 -5.02 -2.23 15.32
C LEU A 90 -6.31 -2.22 16.14
N ALA A 91 -7.25 -1.32 15.80
CA ALA A 91 -8.55 -1.27 16.47
C ALA A 91 -9.33 -2.58 16.31
N GLU A 92 -9.33 -3.16 15.10
CA GLU A 92 -9.96 -4.44 14.85
C GLU A 92 -9.30 -5.56 15.65
N GLU A 93 -7.97 -5.67 15.59
CA GLU A 93 -7.24 -6.73 16.30
C GLU A 93 -7.42 -6.63 17.82
N LEU A 94 -7.38 -5.44 18.39
CA LEU A 94 -7.62 -5.23 19.82
C LEU A 94 -9.07 -5.58 20.19
N SER A 95 -10.02 -5.22 19.37
CA SER A 95 -11.44 -5.55 19.61
C SER A 95 -11.68 -7.05 19.58
N ARG A 96 -11.08 -7.75 18.62
CA ARG A 96 -11.16 -9.21 18.52
C ARG A 96 -10.49 -9.89 19.70
N ARG A 97 -9.34 -9.39 20.12
CA ARG A 97 -8.64 -9.89 21.33
C ARG A 97 -9.54 -9.76 22.57
N ASP A 98 -10.16 -8.60 22.77
CA ASP A 98 -11.01 -8.35 23.94
C ASP A 98 -12.26 -9.23 23.97
N MET A 99 -12.66 -9.72 22.79
CA MET A 99 -13.79 -10.66 22.62
C MET A 99 -13.32 -12.13 22.51
N GLU A 100 -12.07 -12.42 22.80
CA GLU A 100 -11.47 -13.75 22.73
C GLU A 100 -11.48 -14.36 21.31
N TYR A 101 -11.27 -13.53 20.29
CA TYR A 101 -11.15 -13.92 18.87
C TYR A 101 -12.35 -14.75 18.36
N PRO A 102 -13.58 -14.24 18.48
CA PRO A 102 -14.75 -14.97 18.01
C PRO A 102 -14.82 -15.01 16.49
N ASP A 103 -15.56 -15.98 15.96
CA ASP A 103 -16.01 -15.90 14.56
C ASP A 103 -16.96 -14.70 14.41
N ILE A 104 -16.80 -13.94 13.33
CA ILE A 104 -17.67 -12.79 13.08
C ILE A 104 -18.99 -13.30 12.53
N THR A 105 -20.07 -12.98 13.23
CA THR A 105 -21.45 -13.35 12.90
C THR A 105 -22.35 -12.13 12.93
N GLU A 106 -23.60 -12.25 12.45
CA GLU A 106 -24.59 -11.18 12.58
C GLU A 106 -24.84 -10.80 14.06
N ASP A 107 -24.73 -11.78 14.96
CA ASP A 107 -25.02 -11.56 16.38
C ASP A 107 -23.97 -10.70 17.10
N ASN A 108 -22.69 -10.79 16.69
CA ASN A 108 -21.60 -10.05 17.36
C ASN A 108 -21.02 -8.90 16.54
N TYR A 109 -21.51 -8.71 15.31
CA TYR A 109 -20.97 -7.67 14.41
C TYR A 109 -21.07 -6.27 15.00
N ASP A 110 -22.22 -5.91 15.56
CA ASP A 110 -22.44 -4.59 16.14
C ASP A 110 -21.54 -4.35 17.35
N GLU A 111 -21.27 -5.37 18.14
CA GLU A 111 -20.35 -5.28 19.29
C GLU A 111 -18.92 -5.05 18.82
N ILE A 112 -18.45 -5.76 17.80
CA ILE A 112 -17.11 -5.59 17.24
C ILE A 112 -16.94 -4.16 16.72
N VAL A 113 -17.90 -3.66 15.93
CA VAL A 113 -17.87 -2.30 15.38
C VAL A 113 -17.86 -1.26 16.50
N SER A 114 -18.67 -1.44 17.54
CA SER A 114 -18.71 -0.52 18.68
C SER A 114 -17.36 -0.47 19.43
N ARG A 115 -16.71 -1.61 19.63
CA ARG A 115 -15.38 -1.66 20.25
C ARG A 115 -14.32 -1.02 19.37
N MET A 116 -14.37 -1.26 18.07
CA MET A 116 -13.47 -0.62 17.10
C MET A 116 -13.59 0.90 17.15
N ASP A 117 -14.83 1.43 17.20
CA ASP A 117 -15.06 2.87 17.31
C ASP A 117 -14.48 3.47 18.59
N GLN A 118 -14.57 2.75 19.71
CA GLN A 118 -13.95 3.18 20.96
C GLN A 118 -12.44 3.25 20.86
N TYR A 119 -11.80 2.24 20.26
CA TYR A 119 -10.36 2.26 20.03
C TYR A 119 -9.95 3.36 19.06
N MET A 120 -10.71 3.55 17.97
CA MET A 120 -10.42 4.62 17.01
C MET A 120 -10.50 6.01 17.65
N ASN A 121 -11.48 6.24 18.53
CA ASN A 121 -11.58 7.49 19.30
C ASN A 121 -10.37 7.70 20.20
N GLU A 122 -9.90 6.65 20.86
CA GLU A 122 -8.70 6.70 21.71
C GLU A 122 -7.47 7.06 20.85
N PHE A 123 -7.29 6.41 19.70
CA PHE A 123 -6.15 6.66 18.83
C PHE A 123 -6.16 8.06 18.22
N GLN A 124 -7.35 8.60 17.90
CA GLN A 124 -7.48 9.96 17.40
C GLN A 124 -7.12 11.00 18.47
N THR A 125 -7.40 10.69 19.73
CA THR A 125 -7.16 11.61 20.86
C THR A 125 -5.72 11.53 21.35
N SER A 126 -5.19 10.33 21.53
CA SER A 126 -3.94 10.08 22.26
C SER A 126 -2.91 9.26 21.49
N GLY A 127 -3.22 8.89 20.23
CA GLY A 127 -2.34 8.00 19.48
C GLY A 127 -2.11 6.69 20.23
N LEU A 128 -0.86 6.29 20.38
CA LEU A 128 -0.45 5.08 21.11
C LEU A 128 -0.02 5.35 22.55
N ASP A 129 -0.20 6.57 23.05
CA ASP A 129 0.36 6.98 24.36
C ASP A 129 -0.13 6.14 25.52
N HIS A 130 -1.36 5.63 25.44
CA HIS A 130 -1.95 4.80 26.50
C HIS A 130 -1.83 3.29 26.23
N LEU A 131 -1.24 2.91 25.12
CA LEU A 131 -1.00 1.51 24.81
C LEU A 131 0.32 1.09 25.46
N VAL A 132 0.25 0.06 26.30
CA VAL A 132 1.41 -0.46 27.04
C VAL A 132 1.59 -1.96 26.76
N LEU A 133 2.82 -2.44 26.92
CA LEU A 133 3.13 -3.86 26.92
C LEU A 133 3.24 -4.32 28.37
N ASP A 134 2.55 -5.41 28.70
CA ASP A 134 2.68 -6.04 30.01
C ASP A 134 4.03 -6.78 30.08
N ASP A 135 4.74 -6.61 31.19
CA ASP A 135 6.02 -7.30 31.46
C ASP A 135 5.79 -8.76 31.90
#